data_65ce6e4705c6b354bee4fb39e0d033af
#
_entry.id   65ce6e4705c6b354bee4fb39e0d033af
#
_cell.length_a   1.000
_cell.length_b   1.000
_cell.length_c   1.000
_cell.angle_alpha   90.00
_cell.angle_beta   90.00
_cell.angle_gamma   90.00
#
_symmetry.space_group_name_H-M   'P 1'
#
loop_
_entity.id
_entity.type
_entity.pdbx_description
1 polymer ?
#
loop_
_entity_poly.entity_id
_entity_poly.type
_entity_poly.pdbx_seq_one_letter_code
_entity_poly.pdbx_strand_id
1 'polypeptide(L)'
;MKQTKTNVLPQTSSYTDEQIEFIIDERNDGKKWDEIAESFTKKYTKKAADSVRKIYARYKDLNLTQDPYINNLKKTYSAQKRSSLLTKDNKMLTDYLCEADILKDLFDSVLSKTKFNLHKPTITKKKPQKIKRVLLAHLSDLHYGTKVSKSEMSGLNEFTPTTAARRTAYFFKQLVEYASAHKKETKLALVINGDLFAGVIHDTDTNELLVNQFVIALDVLGEGISYLANNFNQIEIHVTTGNHDRLVGHKDPGRVYSAKYDSFSTIAYKALQREFLRYKNINFNIVSTPFCDFNALNYRIYATHGDTVFKIGTSSKSINTGAISAQINAINNGGLVADKKKFDIFLFAHMHTPVATIAQGGEYVFINGSLVGMDSFSQGIGISVNNPAQQFIELTSEHIGNMRFSNLLPADNDKSLDLIIKEPHLIS
;
A
#
# COMPACT_ATOMS: atom_id res chain seq x y z
N MET A 1 57.68 -37.73 10.14
CA MET A 1 56.46 -37.17 9.61
C MET A 1 55.93 -36.14 10.62
N LYS A 2 56.18 -34.85 10.40
CA LYS A 2 55.64 -33.77 11.21
C LYS A 2 54.27 -33.43 10.66
N GLN A 3 53.21 -33.58 11.45
CA GLN A 3 51.88 -33.12 11.13
C GLN A 3 51.87 -31.59 11.05
N THR A 4 51.61 -31.04 9.87
CA THR A 4 51.30 -29.65 9.66
C THR A 4 49.91 -29.36 10.22
N LYS A 5 49.87 -28.62 11.33
CA LYS A 5 48.62 -28.08 11.88
C LYS A 5 48.07 -27.03 10.88
N THR A 6 46.97 -27.36 10.24
CA THR A 6 46.17 -26.39 9.49
C THR A 6 45.54 -25.41 10.47
N ASN A 7 46.09 -24.20 10.53
CA ASN A 7 45.46 -23.06 11.26
C ASN A 7 44.25 -22.55 10.47
N VAL A 8 43.07 -23.03 10.81
CA VAL A 8 41.83 -22.45 10.36
C VAL A 8 41.50 -21.27 11.27
N LEU A 9 41.34 -20.08 10.71
CA LEU A 9 40.91 -18.89 11.45
C LEU A 9 39.53 -19.14 12.08
N PRO A 10 39.31 -18.85 13.36
CA PRO A 10 37.99 -18.96 13.96
C PRO A 10 37.03 -17.93 13.32
N GLN A 11 35.85 -18.35 12.92
CA GLN A 11 34.80 -17.58 12.24
C GLN A 11 34.20 -16.40 13.05
N THR A 12 34.83 -15.95 14.12
CA THR A 12 34.29 -14.91 15.03
C THR A 12 35.31 -13.83 15.42
N SER A 13 36.07 -13.30 14.46
CA SER A 13 36.83 -12.08 14.79
C SER A 13 36.01 -10.84 14.36
N SER A 14 35.75 -9.94 15.29
CA SER A 14 35.13 -8.63 15.04
C SER A 14 36.07 -7.65 14.30
N TYR A 15 37.16 -8.14 13.72
CA TYR A 15 38.20 -7.36 13.04
C TYR A 15 38.42 -7.90 11.63
N THR A 16 38.62 -6.99 10.68
CA THR A 16 38.96 -7.34 9.29
C THR A 16 40.45 -7.69 9.19
N ASP A 17 40.83 -8.45 8.17
CA ASP A 17 42.23 -8.78 7.91
C ASP A 17 43.10 -7.51 7.76
N GLU A 18 42.59 -6.49 7.10
CA GLU A 18 43.26 -5.19 6.95
C GLU A 18 43.54 -4.49 8.31
N GLN A 19 42.62 -4.62 9.24
CA GLN A 19 42.78 -4.09 10.59
C GLN A 19 43.81 -4.88 11.40
N ILE A 20 43.90 -6.19 11.18
CA ILE A 20 44.86 -7.09 11.81
C ILE A 20 46.24 -6.84 11.24
N GLU A 21 46.41 -6.75 9.91
CA GLU A 21 47.65 -6.40 9.23
C GLU A 21 48.18 -5.05 9.72
N PHE A 22 47.32 -4.04 9.75
CA PHE A 22 47.72 -2.72 10.25
C PHE A 22 48.34 -2.78 11.68
N ILE A 23 47.75 -3.55 12.59
CA ILE A 23 48.26 -3.69 13.95
C ILE A 23 49.63 -4.41 13.97
N ILE A 24 49.78 -5.42 13.14
CA ILE A 24 51.01 -6.20 13.01
C ILE A 24 52.16 -5.34 12.46
N ASP A 25 51.89 -4.59 11.39
CA ASP A 25 52.87 -3.72 10.73
C ASP A 25 53.32 -2.58 11.66
N GLU A 26 52.38 -1.88 12.28
CA GLU A 26 52.70 -0.80 13.20
C GLU A 26 53.53 -1.29 14.41
N ARG A 27 53.30 -2.56 14.85
CA ARG A 27 54.10 -3.14 15.92
C ARG A 27 55.48 -3.58 15.47
N ASN A 28 55.59 -4.13 14.26
CA ASN A 28 56.86 -4.50 13.64
C ASN A 28 57.72 -3.26 13.39
N ASP A 29 57.11 -2.12 13.13
CA ASP A 29 57.81 -0.80 13.04
C ASP A 29 58.26 -0.24 14.42
N GLY A 30 58.04 -1.01 15.50
CA GLY A 30 58.55 -0.67 16.83
C GLY A 30 57.67 0.28 17.64
N LYS A 31 56.48 0.64 17.17
CA LYS A 31 55.57 1.58 17.88
C LYS A 31 55.07 1.02 19.20
N LYS A 32 54.82 1.89 20.18
CA LYS A 32 54.22 1.53 21.46
C LYS A 32 52.72 1.26 21.32
N TRP A 33 52.14 0.48 22.23
CA TRP A 33 50.73 0.08 22.16
C TRP A 33 49.74 1.25 22.17
N ASP A 34 50.07 2.33 22.89
CA ASP A 34 49.23 3.52 22.94
C ASP A 34 49.25 4.28 21.60
N GLU A 35 50.42 4.36 20.96
CA GLU A 35 50.61 4.97 19.65
C GLU A 35 49.86 4.18 18.56
N ILE A 36 49.93 2.84 18.63
CA ILE A 36 49.21 1.97 17.71
C ILE A 36 47.69 2.10 17.89
N ALA A 37 47.20 2.17 19.14
CA ALA A 37 45.77 2.34 19.41
C ALA A 37 45.27 3.73 18.96
N GLU A 38 46.08 4.76 19.06
CA GLU A 38 45.76 6.09 18.55
C GLU A 38 45.69 6.11 17.02
N SER A 39 46.68 5.55 16.34
CA SER A 39 46.75 5.45 14.89
C SER A 39 45.60 4.58 14.37
N PHE A 40 45.29 3.46 15.03
CA PHE A 40 44.17 2.60 14.71
C PHE A 40 42.81 3.32 14.86
N THR A 41 42.67 4.10 15.95
CA THR A 41 41.46 4.89 16.20
C THR A 41 41.23 5.97 15.14
N LYS A 42 42.32 6.60 14.64
CA LYS A 42 42.23 7.58 13.56
C LYS A 42 41.81 6.98 12.23
N LYS A 43 42.27 5.73 11.94
CA LYS A 43 42.04 5.09 10.63
C LYS A 43 40.72 4.28 10.58
N TYR A 44 40.30 3.67 11.68
CA TYR A 44 39.15 2.73 11.72
C TYR A 44 38.12 3.12 12.79
N THR A 45 38.24 2.53 14.00
CA THR A 45 37.31 2.73 15.12
C THR A 45 38.06 2.87 16.45
N LYS A 46 37.48 3.59 17.41
CA LYS A 46 38.09 3.79 18.74
C LYS A 46 38.36 2.46 19.46
N LYS A 47 39.61 2.20 19.81
CA LYS A 47 40.04 1.01 20.56
C LYS A 47 41.10 1.40 21.61
N ALA A 48 41.04 0.70 22.76
CA ALA A 48 42.03 0.84 23.81
C ALA A 48 43.29 0.02 23.47
N ALA A 49 44.46 0.47 23.97
CA ALA A 49 45.77 -0.15 23.76
C ALA A 49 45.79 -1.66 24.13
N ASP A 50 45.08 -2.04 25.21
CA ASP A 50 44.97 -3.44 25.63
C ASP A 50 44.20 -4.32 24.62
N SER A 51 43.20 -3.77 23.97
CA SER A 51 42.45 -4.46 22.90
C SER A 51 43.33 -4.70 21.68
N VAL A 52 44.09 -3.72 21.25
CA VAL A 52 45.05 -3.78 20.13
C VAL A 52 46.16 -4.80 20.44
N ARG A 53 46.68 -4.81 21.67
CA ARG A 53 47.68 -5.76 22.15
C ARG A 53 47.17 -7.21 22.13
N LYS A 54 45.94 -7.43 22.53
CA LYS A 54 45.31 -8.76 22.48
C LYS A 54 45.14 -9.29 21.05
N ILE A 55 44.83 -8.43 20.11
CA ILE A 55 44.77 -8.79 18.69
C ILE A 55 46.13 -9.18 18.17
N TYR A 56 47.16 -8.34 18.39
CA TYR A 56 48.52 -8.69 18.01
C TYR A 56 48.95 -10.00 18.58
N ALA A 57 48.78 -10.23 19.89
CA ALA A 57 49.16 -11.50 20.54
C ALA A 57 48.47 -12.75 19.93
N ARG A 58 47.28 -12.58 19.42
CA ARG A 58 46.52 -13.66 18.75
C ARG A 58 46.98 -13.92 17.31
N TYR A 59 47.42 -12.91 16.60
CA TYR A 59 47.63 -12.97 15.14
C TYR A 59 49.10 -12.71 14.72
N LYS A 60 50.03 -12.36 15.64
CA LYS A 60 51.45 -12.04 15.34
C LYS A 60 52.22 -13.11 14.59
N ASP A 61 51.83 -14.39 14.76
CA ASP A 61 52.48 -15.55 14.13
C ASP A 61 51.84 -15.90 12.76
N LEU A 62 50.81 -15.12 12.35
CA LEU A 62 50.17 -15.24 11.05
C LEU A 62 50.85 -14.27 10.07
N ASN A 63 51.69 -14.85 9.21
CA ASN A 63 52.34 -14.05 8.13
C ASN A 63 51.30 -13.84 7.02
N LEU A 64 50.38 -12.87 7.23
CA LEU A 64 49.22 -12.66 6.39
C LEU A 64 49.56 -12.15 4.97
N THR A 65 50.78 -11.62 4.79
CA THR A 65 51.21 -10.97 3.53
C THR A 65 51.90 -11.95 2.55
N GLN A 66 52.39 -13.09 2.99
CA GLN A 66 53.17 -14.00 2.15
C GLN A 66 52.63 -15.41 1.98
N ASP A 67 51.51 -15.77 2.64
CA ASP A 67 50.93 -17.11 2.50
C ASP A 67 50.12 -17.19 1.18
N PRO A 68 50.55 -18.05 0.22
CA PRO A 68 49.82 -18.24 -1.04
C PRO A 68 48.38 -18.68 -0.84
N TYR A 69 48.08 -19.41 0.25
CA TYR A 69 46.75 -19.89 0.59
C TYR A 69 45.83 -18.70 1.00
N ILE A 70 46.32 -17.79 1.82
CA ILE A 70 45.59 -16.59 2.24
C ILE A 70 45.36 -15.63 1.05
N ASN A 71 46.34 -15.47 0.17
CA ASN A 71 46.18 -14.71 -1.04
C ASN A 71 45.14 -15.34 -1.99
N ASN A 72 45.06 -16.65 -2.08
CA ASN A 72 44.03 -17.36 -2.83
C ASN A 72 42.65 -17.18 -2.18
N LEU A 73 42.54 -17.26 -0.85
CA LEU A 73 41.29 -17.02 -0.13
C LEU A 73 40.79 -15.58 -0.34
N LYS A 74 41.69 -14.59 -0.26
CA LYS A 74 41.35 -13.18 -0.55
C LYS A 74 40.83 -12.99 -1.99
N LYS A 75 41.48 -13.63 -2.97
CA LYS A 75 41.04 -13.62 -4.38
C LYS A 75 39.68 -14.29 -4.56
N THR A 76 39.48 -15.46 -3.94
CA THR A 76 38.23 -16.22 -4.02
C THR A 76 37.08 -15.44 -3.35
N TYR A 77 37.31 -14.87 -2.15
CA TYR A 77 36.33 -14.05 -1.43
C TYR A 77 35.95 -12.79 -2.22
N SER A 78 36.96 -12.09 -2.80
CA SER A 78 36.68 -10.90 -3.62
C SER A 78 35.96 -11.26 -4.91
N ALA A 79 36.24 -12.42 -5.53
CA ALA A 79 35.53 -12.93 -6.69
C ALA A 79 34.08 -13.32 -6.34
N GLN A 80 33.86 -14.01 -5.22
CA GLN A 80 32.52 -14.36 -4.74
C GLN A 80 31.70 -13.11 -4.40
N LYS A 81 32.30 -12.09 -3.74
CA LYS A 81 31.65 -10.83 -3.44
C LYS A 81 31.28 -10.06 -4.72
N ARG A 82 32.17 -10.03 -5.73
CA ARG A 82 31.87 -9.44 -7.04
C ARG A 82 30.75 -10.21 -7.76
N SER A 83 30.80 -11.54 -7.73
CA SER A 83 29.74 -12.39 -8.29
C SER A 83 28.39 -12.14 -7.63
N SER A 84 28.35 -12.07 -6.28
CA SER A 84 27.11 -11.79 -5.56
C SER A 84 26.53 -10.39 -5.84
N LEU A 85 27.39 -9.39 -6.01
CA LEU A 85 26.98 -8.04 -6.41
C LEU A 85 26.43 -8.04 -7.84
N LEU A 86 27.15 -8.67 -8.81
CA LEU A 86 26.68 -8.81 -10.17
C LEU A 86 25.37 -9.57 -10.29
N THR A 87 25.18 -10.61 -9.47
CA THR A 87 23.90 -11.36 -9.41
C THR A 87 22.78 -10.47 -8.88
N LYS A 88 23.06 -9.65 -7.85
CA LYS A 88 22.09 -8.70 -7.31
C LYS A 88 21.71 -7.63 -8.34
N ASP A 89 22.71 -7.06 -9.03
CA ASP A 89 22.50 -6.04 -10.05
C ASP A 89 21.76 -6.62 -11.26
N ASN A 90 22.12 -7.83 -11.71
CA ASN A 90 21.39 -8.53 -12.78
C ASN A 90 19.95 -8.85 -12.38
N LYS A 91 19.72 -9.26 -11.12
CA LYS A 91 18.36 -9.48 -10.63
C LYS A 91 17.56 -8.19 -10.61
N MET A 92 18.13 -7.09 -10.11
CA MET A 92 17.45 -5.78 -10.13
C MET A 92 17.12 -5.34 -11.54
N LEU A 93 18.04 -5.55 -12.50
CA LEU A 93 17.81 -5.23 -13.91
C LEU A 93 16.71 -6.12 -14.52
N THR A 94 16.71 -7.40 -14.20
CA THR A 94 15.68 -8.35 -14.65
C THR A 94 14.32 -7.98 -14.09
N ASP A 95 14.24 -7.68 -12.78
CA ASP A 95 13.01 -7.24 -12.14
C ASP A 95 12.50 -5.94 -12.78
N TYR A 96 13.38 -4.98 -13.07
CA TYR A 96 13.04 -3.72 -13.74
C TYR A 96 12.54 -3.92 -15.18
N LEU A 97 13.17 -4.82 -15.95
CA LEU A 97 12.75 -5.15 -17.32
C LEU A 97 11.40 -5.87 -17.33
N CYS A 98 11.18 -6.79 -16.38
CA CYS A 98 9.87 -7.43 -16.20
C CYS A 98 8.78 -6.41 -15.86
N GLU A 99 9.04 -5.45 -14.97
CA GLU A 99 8.11 -4.36 -14.66
C GLU A 99 7.80 -3.50 -15.90
N ALA A 100 8.80 -3.18 -16.71
CA ALA A 100 8.63 -2.41 -17.94
C ALA A 100 7.81 -3.17 -18.99
N ASP A 101 8.04 -4.48 -19.13
CA ASP A 101 7.28 -5.34 -20.04
C ASP A 101 5.81 -5.47 -19.59
N ILE A 102 5.58 -5.68 -18.27
CA ILE A 102 4.23 -5.69 -17.69
C ILE A 102 3.50 -4.37 -17.95
N LEU A 103 4.16 -3.23 -17.75
CA LEU A 103 3.58 -1.92 -18.02
C LEU A 103 3.26 -1.73 -19.49
N LYS A 104 4.15 -2.16 -20.38
CA LYS A 104 3.94 -2.10 -21.83
C LYS A 104 2.74 -2.94 -22.25
N ASP A 105 2.68 -4.19 -21.81
CA ASP A 105 1.58 -5.10 -22.13
C ASP A 105 0.24 -4.56 -21.56
N LEU A 106 0.28 -3.97 -20.38
CA LEU A 106 -0.85 -3.29 -19.78
C LEU A 106 -1.33 -2.13 -20.67
N PHE A 107 -0.43 -1.24 -21.10
CA PHE A 107 -0.78 -0.11 -21.96
C PHE A 107 -1.34 -0.59 -23.30
N ASP A 108 -0.69 -1.55 -23.94
CA ASP A 108 -1.10 -2.07 -25.24
C ASP A 108 -2.47 -2.79 -25.15
N SER A 109 -2.73 -3.51 -24.07
CA SER A 109 -4.00 -4.25 -23.87
C SER A 109 -5.13 -3.33 -23.44
N VAL A 110 -4.88 -2.45 -22.47
CA VAL A 110 -5.90 -1.56 -21.91
C VAL A 110 -6.29 -0.47 -22.91
N LEU A 111 -5.32 0.16 -23.58
CA LEU A 111 -5.60 1.26 -24.53
C LEU A 111 -6.22 0.76 -25.83
N SER A 112 -5.91 -0.46 -26.27
CA SER A 112 -6.43 -0.99 -27.53
C SER A 112 -7.82 -1.62 -27.43
N LYS A 113 -8.20 -2.13 -26.26
CA LYS A 113 -9.43 -2.95 -26.06
C LYS A 113 -10.51 -2.30 -25.21
N THR A 114 -10.18 -1.31 -24.39
CA THR A 114 -11.15 -0.66 -23.51
C THR A 114 -12.06 0.28 -24.30
N LYS A 115 -13.19 -0.23 -24.76
CA LYS A 115 -14.33 0.62 -25.17
C LYS A 115 -15.22 0.77 -23.95
N PHE A 116 -15.02 1.83 -23.18
CA PHE A 116 -15.94 2.15 -22.09
C PHE A 116 -17.35 2.38 -22.65
N ASN A 117 -18.29 1.51 -22.31
CA ASN A 117 -19.71 1.70 -22.58
C ASN A 117 -20.30 2.70 -21.57
N LEU A 118 -19.67 3.87 -21.46
CA LEU A 118 -20.18 4.90 -20.56
C LEU A 118 -21.55 5.39 -21.03
N HIS A 119 -22.50 5.44 -20.12
CA HIS A 119 -23.78 6.07 -20.36
C HIS A 119 -23.55 7.51 -20.81
N LYS A 120 -24.17 7.93 -21.92
CA LYS A 120 -24.05 9.31 -22.39
C LYS A 120 -24.46 10.27 -21.27
N PRO A 121 -23.61 11.26 -20.93
CA PRO A 121 -23.93 12.20 -19.86
C PRO A 121 -25.22 12.93 -20.20
N THR A 122 -26.22 12.83 -19.33
CA THR A 122 -27.44 13.62 -19.45
C THR A 122 -27.10 15.06 -18.97
N ILE A 123 -26.57 15.86 -19.87
CA ILE A 123 -26.15 17.24 -19.56
C ILE A 123 -27.43 18.08 -19.42
N THR A 124 -28.01 18.10 -18.25
CA THR A 124 -29.01 19.11 -17.91
C THR A 124 -28.27 20.33 -17.36
N LYS A 125 -28.41 21.49 -18.05
CA LYS A 125 -27.99 22.79 -17.50
C LYS A 125 -28.87 23.11 -16.29
N LYS A 126 -28.56 22.59 -15.14
CA LYS A 126 -29.28 22.90 -13.89
C LYS A 126 -28.59 24.09 -13.23
N LYS A 127 -29.41 25.04 -12.72
CA LYS A 127 -28.93 26.16 -11.92
C LYS A 127 -28.16 25.58 -10.70
N PRO A 128 -27.04 26.20 -10.31
CA PRO A 128 -26.33 25.77 -9.11
C PRO A 128 -27.27 25.85 -7.91
N GLN A 129 -27.45 24.75 -7.22
CA GLN A 129 -28.27 24.70 -6.00
C GLN A 129 -27.34 24.73 -4.78
N LYS A 130 -27.82 25.36 -3.69
CA LYS A 130 -27.08 25.37 -2.44
C LYS A 130 -27.01 23.96 -1.89
N ILE A 131 -25.80 23.45 -1.76
CA ILE A 131 -25.55 22.16 -1.12
C ILE A 131 -25.78 22.29 0.39
N LYS A 132 -26.66 21.45 0.93
CA LYS A 132 -26.96 21.39 2.37
C LYS A 132 -26.48 20.09 2.99
N ARG A 133 -26.24 19.07 2.16
CA ARG A 133 -25.83 17.73 2.59
C ARG A 133 -24.66 17.25 1.75
N VAL A 134 -23.75 16.54 2.37
CA VAL A 134 -22.73 15.74 1.68
C VAL A 134 -22.93 14.28 2.08
N LEU A 135 -23.13 13.42 1.10
CA LEU A 135 -23.04 11.98 1.29
C LEU A 135 -21.60 11.59 1.08
N LEU A 136 -20.90 11.29 2.19
CA LEU A 136 -19.52 10.87 2.18
C LEU A 136 -19.51 9.34 2.05
N ALA A 137 -19.25 8.86 0.84
CA ALA A 137 -19.15 7.44 0.54
C ALA A 137 -17.70 6.99 0.63
N HIS A 138 -17.44 6.00 1.47
CA HIS A 138 -16.11 5.46 1.71
C HIS A 138 -16.02 4.07 1.09
N LEU A 139 -15.28 3.96 0.00
CA LEU A 139 -15.05 2.75 -0.80
C LEU A 139 -13.57 2.40 -0.70
N SER A 140 -13.24 1.15 -0.33
CA SER A 140 -11.83 0.73 -0.16
C SER A 140 -11.70 -0.79 -0.22
N ASP A 141 -10.47 -1.26 -0.26
CA ASP A 141 -10.15 -2.69 -0.21
C ASP A 141 -10.99 -3.48 -1.24
N LEU A 142 -10.96 -2.96 -2.49
CA LEU A 142 -11.73 -3.52 -3.59
C LEU A 142 -11.11 -4.81 -4.11
N HIS A 143 -9.79 -4.88 -4.08
CA HIS A 143 -8.99 -6.03 -4.49
C HIS A 143 -9.49 -6.66 -5.79
N TYR A 144 -9.76 -5.82 -6.81
CA TYR A 144 -10.19 -6.31 -8.11
C TYR A 144 -9.17 -7.30 -8.66
N GLY A 145 -9.68 -8.48 -9.04
CA GLY A 145 -8.88 -9.60 -9.50
C GLY A 145 -8.55 -10.65 -8.45
N THR A 146 -8.86 -10.43 -7.17
CA THR A 146 -8.83 -11.51 -6.18
C THR A 146 -9.90 -12.55 -6.53
N LYS A 147 -9.55 -13.83 -6.39
CA LYS A 147 -10.47 -14.96 -6.51
C LYS A 147 -10.61 -15.68 -5.19
N VAL A 148 -11.84 -15.88 -4.76
CA VAL A 148 -12.19 -16.72 -3.61
C VAL A 148 -13.20 -17.75 -4.08
N SER A 149 -12.87 -19.03 -3.95
CA SER A 149 -13.77 -20.10 -4.34
C SER A 149 -14.72 -20.49 -3.19
N LYS A 150 -15.94 -20.92 -3.53
CA LYS A 150 -16.90 -21.43 -2.52
C LYS A 150 -16.35 -22.60 -1.71
N SER A 151 -15.57 -23.47 -2.35
CA SER A 151 -14.96 -24.64 -1.68
C SER A 151 -13.95 -24.24 -0.62
N GLU A 152 -13.14 -23.22 -0.89
CA GLU A 152 -12.15 -22.67 0.02
C GLU A 152 -12.77 -22.11 1.30
N MET A 153 -13.94 -21.49 1.19
CA MET A 153 -14.66 -20.86 2.30
C MET A 153 -15.86 -21.64 2.78
N SER A 154 -15.92 -22.96 2.54
CA SER A 154 -17.03 -23.83 2.97
C SER A 154 -18.42 -23.31 2.56
N GLY A 155 -18.52 -22.66 1.43
CA GLY A 155 -19.76 -22.07 0.89
C GLY A 155 -20.13 -20.69 1.45
N LEU A 156 -19.37 -20.14 2.37
CA LEU A 156 -19.70 -18.88 3.04
C LEU A 156 -19.38 -17.64 2.21
N ASN A 157 -18.44 -17.71 1.27
CA ASN A 157 -18.08 -16.62 0.39
C ASN A 157 -17.61 -17.12 -0.98
N GLU A 158 -17.85 -16.31 -1.99
CA GLU A 158 -17.30 -16.42 -3.33
C GLU A 158 -16.96 -15.03 -3.84
N PHE A 159 -15.77 -14.86 -4.38
CA PHE A 159 -15.38 -13.58 -4.96
C PHE A 159 -14.77 -13.80 -6.34
N THR A 160 -15.41 -13.20 -7.33
CA THR A 160 -15.08 -13.27 -8.74
C THR A 160 -15.22 -11.87 -9.35
N PRO A 161 -14.74 -11.62 -10.59
CA PRO A 161 -14.99 -10.36 -11.27
C PRO A 161 -16.48 -9.96 -11.32
N THR A 162 -17.36 -10.93 -11.55
CA THR A 162 -18.83 -10.71 -11.53
C THR A 162 -19.32 -10.32 -10.14
N THR A 163 -18.87 -11.00 -9.10
CA THR A 163 -19.21 -10.67 -7.71
C THR A 163 -18.72 -9.26 -7.35
N ALA A 164 -17.51 -8.90 -7.76
CA ALA A 164 -16.95 -7.58 -7.54
C ALA A 164 -17.79 -6.47 -8.19
N ALA A 165 -18.20 -6.67 -9.46
CA ALA A 165 -19.08 -5.76 -10.18
C ALA A 165 -20.44 -5.60 -9.48
N ARG A 166 -21.10 -6.68 -9.09
CA ARG A 166 -22.39 -6.65 -8.39
C ARG A 166 -22.31 -5.99 -7.03
N ARG A 167 -21.31 -6.30 -6.21
CA ARG A 167 -21.10 -5.67 -4.89
C ARG A 167 -20.88 -4.17 -5.02
N THR A 168 -20.09 -3.73 -6.00
CA THR A 168 -19.89 -2.31 -6.30
C THR A 168 -21.20 -1.65 -6.78
N ALA A 169 -21.92 -2.28 -7.70
CA ALA A 169 -23.22 -1.80 -8.21
C ALA A 169 -24.24 -1.66 -7.08
N TYR A 170 -24.30 -2.64 -6.17
CA TYR A 170 -25.20 -2.64 -5.04
C TYR A 170 -24.90 -1.48 -4.08
N PHE A 171 -23.64 -1.25 -3.76
CA PHE A 171 -23.23 -0.11 -2.93
C PHE A 171 -23.64 1.21 -3.58
N PHE A 172 -23.36 1.39 -4.87
CA PHE A 172 -23.73 2.61 -5.58
C PHE A 172 -25.24 2.80 -5.70
N LYS A 173 -25.98 1.73 -5.88
CA LYS A 173 -27.46 1.74 -5.85
C LYS A 173 -27.97 2.24 -4.50
N GLN A 174 -27.43 1.75 -3.39
CA GLN A 174 -27.78 2.20 -2.05
C GLN A 174 -27.49 3.70 -1.83
N LEU A 175 -26.37 4.23 -2.35
CA LEU A 175 -26.08 5.67 -2.27
C LEU A 175 -27.16 6.51 -2.99
N VAL A 176 -27.58 6.06 -4.18
CA VAL A 176 -28.60 6.74 -4.98
C VAL A 176 -29.96 6.67 -4.30
N GLU A 177 -30.34 5.51 -3.79
CA GLU A 177 -31.61 5.32 -3.07
C GLU A 177 -31.66 6.17 -1.80
N TYR A 178 -30.57 6.18 -1.01
CA TYR A 178 -30.48 6.99 0.20
C TYR A 178 -30.59 8.51 -0.09
N ALA A 179 -29.90 8.98 -1.13
CA ALA A 179 -29.93 10.40 -1.50
C ALA A 179 -31.23 10.83 -2.18
N SER A 180 -32.09 9.91 -2.59
CA SER A 180 -33.25 10.18 -3.46
C SER A 180 -34.20 11.27 -2.91
N ALA A 181 -34.48 11.25 -1.60
CA ALA A 181 -35.34 12.21 -0.93
C ALA A 181 -34.79 13.66 -0.95
N HIS A 182 -33.47 13.82 -1.00
CA HIS A 182 -32.79 15.12 -0.95
C HIS A 182 -31.78 15.31 -2.11
N LYS A 183 -32.02 14.63 -3.24
CA LYS A 183 -31.10 14.56 -4.38
C LYS A 183 -30.57 15.90 -4.86
N LYS A 184 -31.40 16.94 -4.83
CA LYS A 184 -31.05 18.26 -5.35
C LYS A 184 -30.06 19.01 -4.45
N GLU A 185 -30.10 18.77 -3.16
CA GLU A 185 -29.30 19.45 -2.12
C GLU A 185 -28.12 18.63 -1.63
N THR A 186 -27.99 17.40 -2.16
CA THR A 186 -26.94 16.44 -1.76
C THR A 186 -25.82 16.42 -2.80
N LYS A 187 -24.59 16.65 -2.33
CA LYS A 187 -23.34 16.38 -3.05
C LYS A 187 -22.83 14.99 -2.64
N LEU A 188 -22.33 14.23 -3.59
CA LEU A 188 -21.59 12.99 -3.30
C LEU A 188 -20.10 13.31 -3.19
N ALA A 189 -19.48 12.94 -2.07
CA ALA A 189 -18.05 12.84 -1.91
C ALA A 189 -17.68 11.35 -1.87
N LEU A 190 -17.18 10.81 -2.97
CA LEU A 190 -16.75 9.43 -3.09
C LEU A 190 -15.26 9.35 -2.77
N VAL A 191 -14.90 8.66 -1.71
CA VAL A 191 -13.51 8.41 -1.31
C VAL A 191 -13.16 6.98 -1.69
N ILE A 192 -12.23 6.80 -2.65
CA ILE A 192 -11.67 5.49 -3.00
C ILE A 192 -10.33 5.38 -2.26
N ASN A 193 -10.32 4.61 -1.16
CA ASN A 193 -9.28 4.68 -0.13
C ASN A 193 -8.29 3.50 -0.20
N GLY A 194 -7.71 3.29 -1.37
CA GLY A 194 -6.63 2.32 -1.58
C GLY A 194 -7.07 0.87 -1.73
N ASP A 195 -6.10 0.03 -2.04
CA ASP A 195 -6.22 -1.39 -2.38
C ASP A 195 -7.29 -1.63 -3.45
N LEU A 196 -7.10 -0.93 -4.57
CA LEU A 196 -7.94 -1.06 -5.75
C LEU A 196 -7.78 -2.45 -6.39
N PHE A 197 -6.56 -2.96 -6.42
CA PHE A 197 -6.17 -4.21 -7.05
C PHE A 197 -5.87 -5.30 -6.02
N ALA A 198 -5.98 -6.57 -6.44
CA ALA A 198 -5.34 -7.68 -5.73
C ALA A 198 -3.81 -7.50 -5.69
N GLY A 199 -3.28 -6.88 -6.74
CA GLY A 199 -1.87 -6.55 -6.87
C GLY A 199 -1.00 -7.76 -7.18
N VAL A 200 0.31 -7.58 -6.97
CA VAL A 200 1.36 -8.58 -7.21
C VAL A 200 2.22 -8.82 -5.96
N ILE A 201 1.76 -8.36 -4.79
CA ILE A 201 2.57 -8.41 -3.57
C ILE A 201 2.53 -9.76 -2.86
N HIS A 202 1.52 -10.56 -3.11
CA HIS A 202 1.40 -11.93 -2.61
C HIS A 202 1.50 -12.90 -3.79
N ASP A 203 2.35 -13.92 -3.65
CA ASP A 203 2.44 -15.05 -4.59
C ASP A 203 1.17 -15.94 -4.40
N THR A 204 0.05 -15.47 -4.91
CA THR A 204 -1.18 -16.24 -4.95
C THR A 204 -1.46 -16.59 -6.41
N ASP A 205 -1.27 -17.85 -6.78
CA ASP A 205 -1.58 -18.39 -8.13
C ASP A 205 -3.06 -18.27 -8.50
N THR A 206 -3.89 -17.79 -7.58
CA THR A 206 -5.36 -17.74 -7.72
C THR A 206 -5.88 -16.40 -8.22
N ASN A 207 -5.09 -15.32 -8.18
CA ASN A 207 -5.54 -14.01 -8.65
C ASN A 207 -5.61 -13.93 -10.17
N GLU A 208 -6.44 -13.01 -10.67
CA GLU A 208 -6.42 -12.64 -12.08
C GLU A 208 -5.07 -12.03 -12.49
N LEU A 209 -4.69 -12.19 -13.76
CA LEU A 209 -3.54 -11.48 -14.30
C LEU A 209 -3.68 -9.97 -14.08
N LEU A 210 -2.57 -9.28 -13.84
CA LEU A 210 -2.57 -7.85 -13.55
C LEU A 210 -3.33 -7.03 -14.61
N VAL A 211 -3.22 -7.39 -15.88
CA VAL A 211 -3.96 -6.75 -16.98
C VAL A 211 -5.47 -6.89 -16.77
N ASN A 212 -5.93 -8.08 -16.39
CA ASN A 212 -7.35 -8.31 -16.09
C ASN A 212 -7.82 -7.55 -14.85
N GLN A 213 -6.95 -7.42 -13.82
CA GLN A 213 -7.25 -6.58 -12.67
C GLN A 213 -7.54 -5.13 -13.08
N PHE A 214 -6.74 -4.59 -14.02
CA PHE A 214 -6.96 -3.25 -14.59
C PHE A 214 -8.26 -3.15 -15.36
N VAL A 215 -8.55 -4.13 -16.24
CA VAL A 215 -9.81 -4.17 -16.99
C VAL A 215 -11.00 -4.17 -16.03
N ILE A 216 -10.98 -5.04 -15.02
CA ILE A 216 -12.04 -5.11 -14.00
C ILE A 216 -12.22 -3.74 -13.31
N ALA A 217 -11.13 -3.14 -12.85
CA ALA A 217 -11.17 -1.86 -12.15
C ALA A 217 -11.74 -0.73 -13.02
N LEU A 218 -11.29 -0.63 -14.26
CA LEU A 218 -11.73 0.41 -15.18
C LEU A 218 -13.19 0.22 -15.61
N ASP A 219 -13.60 -1.01 -15.95
CA ASP A 219 -14.98 -1.30 -16.34
C ASP A 219 -15.93 -1.07 -15.17
N VAL A 220 -15.64 -1.65 -14.00
CA VAL A 220 -16.53 -1.57 -12.82
C VAL A 220 -16.64 -0.14 -12.30
N LEU A 221 -15.52 0.55 -12.11
CA LEU A 221 -15.56 1.94 -11.65
C LEU A 221 -16.05 2.89 -12.74
N GLY A 222 -15.70 2.65 -14.00
CA GLY A 222 -16.16 3.46 -15.12
C GLY A 222 -17.69 3.44 -15.24
N GLU A 223 -18.30 2.26 -15.33
CA GLU A 223 -19.76 2.15 -15.39
C GLU A 223 -20.43 2.64 -14.10
N GLY A 224 -19.87 2.29 -12.94
CA GLY A 224 -20.40 2.71 -11.65
C GLY A 224 -20.37 4.22 -11.44
N ILE A 225 -19.26 4.90 -11.73
CA ILE A 225 -19.15 6.37 -11.66
C ILE A 225 -20.10 7.02 -12.67
N SER A 226 -20.25 6.43 -13.87
CA SER A 226 -21.22 6.92 -14.87
C SER A 226 -22.66 6.82 -14.35
N TYR A 227 -23.01 5.72 -13.68
CA TYR A 227 -24.31 5.57 -13.02
C TYR A 227 -24.53 6.63 -11.94
N LEU A 228 -23.53 6.87 -11.08
CA LEU A 228 -23.59 7.94 -10.08
C LEU A 228 -23.71 9.33 -10.72
N ALA A 229 -22.98 9.59 -11.81
CA ALA A 229 -23.02 10.88 -12.52
C ALA A 229 -24.41 11.23 -13.06
N ASN A 230 -25.20 10.24 -13.46
CA ASN A 230 -26.58 10.43 -13.88
C ASN A 230 -27.56 10.64 -12.72
N ASN A 231 -27.14 10.30 -11.50
CA ASN A 231 -27.98 10.37 -10.31
C ASN A 231 -27.65 11.50 -9.34
N PHE A 232 -26.43 12.02 -9.32
CA PHE A 232 -26.02 13.14 -8.49
C PHE A 232 -25.74 14.39 -9.32
N ASN A 233 -26.10 15.55 -8.78
CA ASN A 233 -25.84 16.83 -9.45
C ASN A 233 -24.39 17.28 -9.32
N GLN A 234 -23.70 16.84 -8.28
CA GLN A 234 -22.30 17.16 -8.00
C GLN A 234 -21.62 15.97 -7.32
N ILE A 235 -20.49 15.58 -7.87
CA ILE A 235 -19.66 14.47 -7.35
C ILE A 235 -18.22 14.96 -7.24
N GLU A 236 -17.63 14.75 -6.09
CA GLU A 236 -16.18 14.85 -5.89
C GLU A 236 -15.64 13.44 -5.61
N ILE A 237 -14.61 13.06 -6.33
CA ILE A 237 -13.96 11.75 -6.18
C ILE A 237 -12.55 12.00 -5.62
N HIS A 238 -12.32 11.55 -4.41
CA HIS A 238 -11.06 11.65 -3.71
C HIS A 238 -10.42 10.26 -3.68
N VAL A 239 -9.15 10.15 -4.05
CA VAL A 239 -8.49 8.86 -4.16
C VAL A 239 -7.19 8.82 -3.36
N THR A 240 -6.92 7.69 -2.75
CA THR A 240 -5.64 7.35 -2.15
C THR A 240 -5.13 6.02 -2.71
N THR A 241 -3.89 5.66 -2.41
CA THR A 241 -3.29 4.40 -2.83
C THR A 241 -3.07 3.49 -1.63
N GLY A 242 -3.26 2.19 -1.82
CA GLY A 242 -3.04 1.17 -0.81
C GLY A 242 -1.72 0.41 -0.97
N ASN A 243 -1.49 -0.59 -0.13
CA ASN A 243 -0.28 -1.39 -0.19
C ASN A 243 -0.31 -2.44 -1.30
N HIS A 244 -1.48 -2.89 -1.73
CA HIS A 244 -1.63 -3.81 -2.87
C HIS A 244 -1.47 -3.11 -4.23
N ASP A 245 -1.61 -1.79 -4.28
CA ASP A 245 -1.54 -0.99 -5.51
C ASP A 245 -0.10 -0.75 -6.03
N ARG A 246 0.93 -1.24 -5.33
CA ARG A 246 2.34 -0.94 -5.60
C ARG A 246 2.82 -1.53 -6.91
N LEU A 247 3.72 -0.80 -7.58
CA LEU A 247 4.48 -1.28 -8.74
C LEU A 247 5.58 -2.29 -8.34
N VAL A 248 6.03 -2.26 -7.09
CA VAL A 248 7.15 -3.08 -6.59
C VAL A 248 6.73 -3.90 -5.37
N GLY A 249 7.23 -5.13 -5.29
CA GLY A 249 7.00 -6.02 -4.17
C GLY A 249 7.65 -5.55 -2.85
N HIS A 250 7.41 -6.28 -1.76
CA HIS A 250 7.87 -5.97 -0.40
C HIS A 250 9.41 -5.83 -0.21
N LYS A 251 10.21 -6.18 -1.22
CA LYS A 251 11.68 -6.22 -1.11
C LYS A 251 12.36 -4.86 -1.18
N ASP A 252 11.62 -3.79 -1.51
CA ASP A 252 12.15 -2.42 -1.50
C ASP A 252 11.35 -1.51 -0.54
N PRO A 253 11.62 -1.59 0.78
CA PRO A 253 10.88 -0.83 1.78
C PRO A 253 11.03 0.69 1.63
N GLY A 254 12.10 1.19 1.02
CA GLY A 254 12.30 2.62 0.80
C GLY A 254 11.26 3.22 -0.15
N ARG A 255 10.98 2.55 -1.27
CA ARG A 255 9.96 2.95 -2.24
C ARG A 255 8.52 2.78 -1.75
N VAL A 256 8.32 1.82 -0.86
CA VAL A 256 7.00 1.49 -0.31
C VAL A 256 6.35 2.65 0.42
N TYR A 257 7.14 3.51 1.07
CA TYR A 257 6.64 4.62 1.87
C TYR A 257 6.83 5.99 1.24
N SER A 258 7.87 6.18 0.45
CA SER A 258 8.27 7.50 -0.07
C SER A 258 7.55 7.94 -1.33
N ALA A 259 7.00 7.01 -2.11
CA ALA A 259 6.37 7.29 -3.40
C ALA A 259 5.09 6.47 -3.61
N LYS A 260 4.20 6.45 -2.61
CA LYS A 260 2.94 5.69 -2.68
C LYS A 260 2.06 6.02 -3.89
N TYR A 261 2.11 7.26 -4.36
CA TYR A 261 1.39 7.69 -5.55
C TYR A 261 1.96 7.12 -6.86
N ASP A 262 3.20 6.60 -6.85
CA ASP A 262 3.79 5.84 -7.96
C ASP A 262 3.29 4.39 -7.87
N SER A 263 2.06 4.18 -8.33
CA SER A 263 1.31 2.94 -8.14
C SER A 263 0.38 2.64 -9.31
N PHE A 264 0.00 1.38 -9.45
CA PHE A 264 -0.98 0.95 -10.46
C PHE A 264 -2.31 1.67 -10.30
N SER A 265 -2.80 1.88 -9.08
CA SER A 265 -4.06 2.59 -8.84
C SER A 265 -4.02 4.04 -9.31
N THR A 266 -2.88 4.72 -9.18
CA THR A 266 -2.73 6.09 -9.72
C THR A 266 -2.90 6.11 -11.23
N ILE A 267 -2.37 5.12 -11.95
CA ILE A 267 -2.56 5.00 -13.41
C ILE A 267 -4.04 4.80 -13.73
N ALA A 268 -4.73 3.89 -13.04
CA ALA A 268 -6.16 3.64 -13.22
C ALA A 268 -7.00 4.89 -12.92
N TYR A 269 -6.73 5.60 -11.83
CA TYR A 269 -7.44 6.84 -11.49
C TYR A 269 -7.23 7.95 -12.53
N LYS A 270 -6.02 8.07 -13.09
CA LYS A 270 -5.75 9.01 -14.19
C LYS A 270 -6.49 8.63 -15.47
N ALA A 271 -6.60 7.35 -15.78
CA ALA A 271 -7.39 6.87 -16.91
C ALA A 271 -8.87 7.21 -16.73
N LEU A 272 -9.45 6.90 -15.55
CA LEU A 272 -10.82 7.28 -15.21
C LEU A 272 -11.04 8.80 -15.26
N GLN A 273 -10.14 9.59 -14.65
CA GLN A 273 -10.22 11.06 -14.70
C GLN A 273 -10.31 11.57 -16.14
N ARG A 274 -9.47 11.01 -17.03
CA ARG A 274 -9.45 11.39 -18.46
C ARG A 274 -10.75 11.05 -19.17
N GLU A 275 -11.33 9.89 -18.88
CA GLU A 275 -12.59 9.46 -19.45
C GLU A 275 -13.76 10.35 -19.03
N PHE A 276 -13.75 10.81 -17.77
CA PHE A 276 -14.80 11.66 -17.21
C PHE A 276 -14.61 13.17 -17.43
N LEU A 277 -13.59 13.62 -18.18
CA LEU A 277 -13.38 15.06 -18.47
C LEU A 277 -14.60 15.76 -19.08
N ARG A 278 -15.43 15.03 -19.81
CA ARG A 278 -16.67 15.55 -20.41
C ARG A 278 -17.85 15.69 -19.43
N TYR A 279 -17.75 15.10 -18.24
CA TYR A 279 -18.79 15.19 -17.21
C TYR A 279 -18.58 16.41 -16.32
N LYS A 280 -19.40 17.42 -16.49
CA LYS A 280 -19.26 18.71 -15.76
C LYS A 280 -19.60 18.63 -14.28
N ASN A 281 -20.28 17.58 -13.85
CA ASN A 281 -20.69 17.35 -12.47
C ASN A 281 -19.71 16.45 -11.69
N ILE A 282 -18.61 16.02 -12.29
CA ILE A 282 -17.59 15.20 -11.63
C ILE A 282 -16.29 16.00 -11.53
N ASN A 283 -15.67 15.93 -10.34
CA ASN A 283 -14.33 16.42 -10.09
C ASN A 283 -13.48 15.34 -9.41
N PHE A 284 -12.30 15.07 -9.96
CA PHE A 284 -11.34 14.13 -9.38
C PHE A 284 -10.25 14.86 -8.63
N ASN A 285 -10.02 14.47 -7.39
CA ASN A 285 -8.89 14.87 -6.56
C ASN A 285 -7.91 13.69 -6.41
N ILE A 286 -6.93 13.64 -7.30
CA ILE A 286 -5.87 12.62 -7.30
C ILE A 286 -4.64 13.26 -6.69
N VAL A 287 -4.27 12.81 -5.50
CA VAL A 287 -3.16 13.39 -4.71
C VAL A 287 -1.85 12.64 -4.95
N SER A 288 -0.74 13.35 -4.78
CA SER A 288 0.61 12.79 -4.80
C SER A 288 1.17 12.54 -3.38
N THR A 289 0.30 12.61 -2.38
CA THR A 289 0.61 12.37 -0.96
C THR A 289 0.05 11.04 -0.51
N PRO A 290 0.57 10.41 0.56
CA PRO A 290 0.02 9.17 1.09
C PRO A 290 -1.34 9.34 1.78
N PHE A 291 -1.90 10.52 1.77
CA PHE A 291 -3.21 10.86 2.32
C PHE A 291 -3.91 11.92 1.46
N CYS A 292 -5.21 11.97 1.56
CA CYS A 292 -6.04 12.99 0.95
C CYS A 292 -6.62 13.91 2.04
N ASP A 293 -6.47 15.23 1.85
CA ASP A 293 -7.00 16.30 2.70
C ASP A 293 -8.06 17.06 1.90
N PHE A 294 -9.28 17.10 2.39
CA PHE A 294 -10.37 17.84 1.73
C PHE A 294 -11.43 18.29 2.72
N ASN A 295 -12.29 19.22 2.29
CA ASN A 295 -13.39 19.72 3.10
C ASN A 295 -14.74 19.24 2.55
N ALA A 296 -15.63 18.85 3.45
CA ALA A 296 -17.02 18.57 3.17
C ALA A 296 -17.90 19.38 4.14
N LEU A 297 -18.55 20.42 3.63
CA LEU A 297 -19.24 21.43 4.46
C LEU A 297 -18.26 22.03 5.50
N ASN A 298 -18.58 21.91 6.77
CA ASN A 298 -17.78 22.45 7.87
C ASN A 298 -16.71 21.48 8.40
N TYR A 299 -16.64 20.27 7.83
CA TYR A 299 -15.72 19.23 8.29
C TYR A 299 -14.47 19.18 7.42
N ARG A 300 -13.31 19.09 8.05
CA ARG A 300 -12.05 18.79 7.38
C ARG A 300 -11.75 17.31 7.54
N ILE A 301 -11.50 16.63 6.44
CA ILE A 301 -11.41 15.18 6.34
C ILE A 301 -9.99 14.76 5.98
N TYR A 302 -9.46 13.80 6.72
CA TYR A 302 -8.21 13.11 6.44
C TYR A 302 -8.52 11.69 6.01
N ALA A 303 -8.12 11.30 4.80
CA ALA A 303 -8.28 9.95 4.30
C ALA A 303 -6.91 9.35 3.95
N THR A 304 -6.62 8.18 4.45
CA THR A 304 -5.46 7.36 4.06
C THR A 304 -5.84 5.89 4.14
N HIS A 305 -5.17 5.06 3.35
CA HIS A 305 -5.48 3.63 3.35
C HIS A 305 -5.33 2.98 4.73
N GLY A 306 -4.28 3.30 5.47
CA GLY A 306 -4.11 2.81 6.85
C GLY A 306 -2.93 1.86 7.04
N ASP A 307 -2.34 1.31 6.00
CA ASP A 307 -1.19 0.41 6.07
C ASP A 307 0.05 1.01 6.76
N THR A 308 0.14 2.33 6.83
CA THR A 308 1.16 3.06 7.60
C THR A 308 0.74 3.37 9.03
N VAL A 309 -0.56 3.28 9.32
CA VAL A 309 -1.16 3.55 10.64
C VAL A 309 -1.29 2.27 11.45
N PHE A 310 -1.79 1.21 10.80
CA PHE A 310 -1.99 -0.10 11.40
C PHE A 310 -0.79 -1.01 11.14
N LYS A 311 -0.05 -1.37 12.19
CA LYS A 311 1.05 -2.35 12.06
C LYS A 311 0.48 -3.76 12.14
N ILE A 312 0.27 -4.39 10.98
CA ILE A 312 -0.05 -5.82 10.89
C ILE A 312 1.21 -6.63 11.22
N GLY A 313 1.09 -7.66 12.06
CA GLY A 313 2.18 -8.56 12.42
C GLY A 313 2.83 -8.32 13.78
N THR A 314 2.43 -7.29 14.51
CA THR A 314 2.65 -7.21 15.95
C THR A 314 1.54 -7.97 16.69
N SER A 315 1.77 -8.39 17.94
CA SER A 315 0.91 -9.27 18.75
C SER A 315 -0.57 -8.85 18.91
N SER A 316 -0.99 -7.73 18.34
CA SER A 316 -2.37 -7.23 18.35
C SER A 316 -2.94 -7.28 16.93
N LYS A 317 -3.68 -8.35 16.63
CA LYS A 317 -4.51 -8.50 15.43
C LYS A 317 -5.86 -7.79 15.56
N SER A 318 -6.08 -7.04 16.63
CA SER A 318 -7.26 -6.26 16.95
C SER A 318 -7.02 -4.78 16.68
N ILE A 319 -8.09 -4.08 16.31
CA ILE A 319 -8.08 -2.62 16.17
C ILE A 319 -7.86 -1.99 17.55
N ASN A 320 -6.68 -1.38 17.75
CA ASN A 320 -6.34 -0.70 18.99
C ASN A 320 -6.74 0.78 18.90
N THR A 321 -7.89 1.12 19.47
CA THR A 321 -8.44 2.49 19.46
C THR A 321 -7.54 3.50 20.17
N GLY A 322 -6.77 3.08 21.18
CA GLY A 322 -5.80 3.94 21.87
C GLY A 322 -4.62 4.31 20.95
N ALA A 323 -4.09 3.34 20.19
CA ALA A 323 -3.04 3.61 19.22
C ALA A 323 -3.53 4.52 18.07
N ILE A 324 -4.78 4.33 17.62
CA ILE A 324 -5.41 5.19 16.61
C ILE A 324 -5.54 6.61 17.14
N SER A 325 -6.04 6.79 18.36
CA SER A 325 -6.16 8.12 19.00
C SER A 325 -4.81 8.82 19.13
N ALA A 326 -3.75 8.08 19.49
CA ALA A 326 -2.40 8.63 19.57
C ALA A 326 -1.89 9.09 18.18
N GLN A 327 -2.15 8.33 17.14
CA GLN A 327 -1.79 8.69 15.76
C GLN A 327 -2.57 9.93 15.27
N ILE A 328 -3.86 9.99 15.53
CA ILE A 328 -4.73 11.14 15.22
C ILE A 328 -4.21 12.40 15.92
N ASN A 329 -3.89 12.29 17.23
CA ASN A 329 -3.33 13.39 17.98
C ASN A 329 -1.99 13.86 17.39
N ALA A 330 -1.12 12.94 16.96
CA ALA A 330 0.14 13.29 16.30
C ALA A 330 -0.10 14.03 14.96
N ILE A 331 -1.08 13.61 14.17
CA ILE A 331 -1.46 14.30 12.92
C ILE A 331 -2.04 15.69 13.23
N ASN A 332 -2.99 15.78 14.15
CA ASN A 332 -3.70 17.03 14.47
C ASN A 332 -2.88 18.04 15.30
N ASN A 333 -1.77 17.62 15.89
CA ASN A 333 -0.81 18.51 16.57
C ASN A 333 0.51 18.66 15.83
N GLY A 334 0.66 17.99 14.69
CA GLY A 334 1.85 18.05 13.84
C GLY A 334 1.84 19.20 12.84
N GLY A 335 2.92 19.31 12.06
CA GLY A 335 3.11 20.38 11.07
C GLY A 335 2.09 20.42 9.94
N LEU A 336 1.32 19.33 9.72
CA LEU A 336 0.25 19.29 8.72
C LEU A 336 -0.90 20.27 8.99
N VAL A 337 -1.08 20.68 10.24
CA VAL A 337 -2.17 21.56 10.68
C VAL A 337 -1.70 22.89 11.27
N ALA A 338 -0.40 23.20 11.22
CA ALA A 338 0.21 24.34 11.94
C ALA A 338 -0.58 25.65 11.84
N ASP A 339 -1.13 25.98 10.65
CA ASP A 339 -1.93 27.18 10.40
C ASP A 339 -3.33 26.88 9.85
N LYS A 340 -3.83 25.64 10.02
CA LYS A 340 -5.12 25.20 9.49
C LYS A 340 -6.01 24.64 10.59
N LYS A 341 -7.31 24.59 10.32
CA LYS A 341 -8.27 23.85 11.15
C LYS A 341 -7.83 22.39 11.27
N LYS A 342 -7.90 21.82 12.48
CA LYS A 342 -7.69 20.38 12.71
C LYS A 342 -8.65 19.54 11.88
N PHE A 343 -8.26 18.30 11.62
CA PHE A 343 -9.15 17.35 10.97
C PHE A 343 -10.25 16.91 11.95
N ASP A 344 -11.47 16.89 11.48
CA ASP A 344 -12.65 16.48 12.25
C ASP A 344 -12.98 15.01 12.01
N ILE A 345 -12.68 14.50 10.81
CA ILE A 345 -13.02 13.13 10.36
C ILE A 345 -11.78 12.45 9.80
N PHE A 346 -11.55 11.21 10.24
CA PHE A 346 -10.49 10.33 9.77
C PHE A 346 -11.09 9.10 9.09
N LEU A 347 -10.68 8.83 7.85
CA LEU A 347 -11.08 7.67 7.07
C LEU A 347 -9.87 6.75 6.89
N PHE A 348 -10.01 5.53 7.37
CA PHE A 348 -9.02 4.45 7.27
C PHE A 348 -9.63 3.21 6.61
N ALA A 349 -8.79 2.33 6.11
CA ALA A 349 -9.12 1.08 5.44
C ALA A 349 -8.17 -0.03 5.88
N HIS A 350 -7.73 -0.95 5.00
CA HIS A 350 -6.65 -1.91 5.21
C HIS A 350 -6.95 -3.07 6.19
N MET A 351 -7.75 -2.82 7.22
CA MET A 351 -8.06 -3.84 8.25
C MET A 351 -9.24 -4.73 7.88
N HIS A 352 -9.92 -4.47 6.75
CA HIS A 352 -11.10 -5.19 6.27
C HIS A 352 -12.22 -5.32 7.32
N THR A 353 -12.17 -4.51 8.36
CA THR A 353 -13.09 -4.56 9.50
C THR A 353 -13.78 -3.23 9.65
N PRO A 354 -15.10 -3.14 9.39
CA PRO A 354 -15.83 -1.89 9.49
C PRO A 354 -15.96 -1.46 10.95
N VAL A 355 -15.47 -0.25 11.26
CA VAL A 355 -15.54 0.34 12.59
C VAL A 355 -15.90 1.82 12.49
N ALA A 356 -16.72 2.29 13.43
CA ALA A 356 -16.92 3.70 13.68
C ALA A 356 -16.69 3.98 15.17
N THR A 357 -15.87 4.98 15.46
CA THR A 357 -15.56 5.38 16.84
C THR A 357 -15.22 6.87 16.90
N ILE A 358 -15.08 7.38 18.10
CA ILE A 358 -14.62 8.75 18.35
C ILE A 358 -13.28 8.65 19.06
N ALA A 359 -12.29 9.38 18.57
CA ALA A 359 -10.98 9.50 19.18
C ALA A 359 -11.04 10.35 20.47
N GLN A 360 -9.99 10.30 21.27
CA GLN A 360 -9.95 11.03 22.56
C GLN A 360 -10.07 12.56 22.42
N GLY A 361 -9.70 13.12 21.26
CA GLY A 361 -9.84 14.54 20.96
C GLY A 361 -11.21 14.94 20.40
N GLY A 362 -12.14 13.99 20.24
CA GLY A 362 -13.48 14.22 19.71
C GLY A 362 -13.60 14.02 18.20
N GLU A 363 -12.51 13.63 17.54
CA GLU A 363 -12.51 13.36 16.09
C GLU A 363 -13.26 12.06 15.78
N TYR A 364 -14.01 12.09 14.68
CA TYR A 364 -14.71 10.90 14.18
C TYR A 364 -13.75 10.02 13.36
N VAL A 365 -13.78 8.74 13.63
CA VAL A 365 -12.90 7.75 13.00
C VAL A 365 -13.74 6.67 12.36
N PHE A 366 -13.52 6.47 11.08
CA PHE A 366 -14.20 5.45 10.30
C PHE A 366 -13.16 4.55 9.63
N ILE A 367 -13.19 3.26 9.95
CA ILE A 367 -12.41 2.22 9.29
C ILE A 367 -13.37 1.44 8.42
N ASN A 368 -13.01 1.24 7.15
CA ASN A 368 -13.89 0.57 6.20
C ASN A 368 -13.71 -0.95 6.21
N GLY A 369 -14.71 -1.65 5.69
CA GLY A 369 -14.61 -3.06 5.37
C GLY A 369 -13.96 -3.30 4.01
N SER A 370 -13.97 -4.55 3.53
CA SER A 370 -13.52 -4.91 2.20
C SER A 370 -14.69 -5.28 1.27
N LEU A 371 -14.44 -5.21 -0.04
CA LEU A 371 -15.36 -5.73 -1.04
C LEU A 371 -15.33 -7.26 -1.11
N VAL A 372 -14.15 -7.85 -0.84
CA VAL A 372 -13.92 -9.30 -0.88
C VAL A 372 -14.68 -10.03 0.21
N GLY A 373 -14.66 -9.52 1.44
CA GLY A 373 -15.18 -10.23 2.60
C GLY A 373 -14.22 -11.30 3.11
N MET A 374 -14.76 -12.47 3.45
CA MET A 374 -13.99 -13.60 4.00
C MET A 374 -13.12 -14.25 2.92
N ASP A 375 -11.86 -14.53 3.24
CA ASP A 375 -10.93 -15.31 2.42
C ASP A 375 -10.00 -16.15 3.29
N SER A 376 -9.40 -17.19 2.73
CA SER A 376 -8.52 -18.13 3.44
C SER A 376 -7.23 -17.49 3.92
N PHE A 377 -6.69 -16.51 3.20
CA PHE A 377 -5.49 -15.79 3.58
C PHE A 377 -5.72 -14.95 4.84
N SER A 378 -6.77 -14.12 4.86
CA SER A 378 -7.14 -13.31 6.01
C SER A 378 -7.42 -14.18 7.25
N GLN A 379 -8.11 -15.31 7.05
CA GLN A 379 -8.34 -16.30 8.10
C GLN A 379 -7.03 -16.90 8.61
N GLY A 380 -6.14 -17.30 7.70
CA GLY A 380 -4.85 -17.92 8.03
C GLY A 380 -3.93 -17.03 8.86
N ILE A 381 -3.90 -15.74 8.58
CA ILE A 381 -3.13 -14.76 9.35
C ILE A 381 -3.88 -14.20 10.57
N GLY A 382 -5.13 -14.64 10.79
CA GLY A 382 -5.98 -14.31 11.95
C GLY A 382 -6.48 -12.87 11.95
N ILE A 383 -6.69 -12.28 10.78
CA ILE A 383 -7.51 -11.07 10.61
C ILE A 383 -8.98 -11.46 10.77
N SER A 384 -9.79 -10.56 11.33
CA SER A 384 -11.22 -10.81 11.53
C SER A 384 -11.90 -11.17 10.22
N VAL A 385 -12.62 -12.30 10.25
CA VAL A 385 -13.40 -12.77 9.11
C VAL A 385 -14.73 -12.03 9.11
N ASN A 386 -14.84 -10.99 8.27
CA ASN A 386 -16.04 -10.17 8.18
C ASN A 386 -16.79 -10.40 6.88
N ASN A 387 -18.10 -10.14 6.89
CA ASN A 387 -18.86 -10.02 5.67
C ASN A 387 -18.36 -8.85 4.82
N PRO A 388 -18.47 -8.92 3.48
CA PRO A 388 -18.11 -7.79 2.62
C PRO A 388 -18.98 -6.59 2.97
N ALA A 389 -18.35 -5.47 3.21
CA ALA A 389 -19.03 -4.25 3.62
C ALA A 389 -18.31 -3.00 3.15
N GLN A 390 -19.10 -1.98 2.82
CA GLN A 390 -18.63 -0.61 2.55
C GLN A 390 -19.49 0.36 3.35
N GLN A 391 -19.02 1.59 3.54
CA GLN A 391 -19.73 2.54 4.40
C GLN A 391 -20.00 3.88 3.73
N PHE A 392 -21.05 4.56 4.19
CA PHE A 392 -21.29 5.95 3.88
C PHE A 392 -21.83 6.71 5.09
N ILE A 393 -21.58 8.01 5.10
CA ILE A 393 -21.94 8.91 6.19
C ILE A 393 -22.62 10.14 5.59
N GLU A 394 -23.74 10.55 6.17
CA GLU A 394 -24.39 11.82 5.83
C GLU A 394 -23.79 12.93 6.69
N LEU A 395 -23.33 13.99 6.03
CA LEU A 395 -22.84 15.21 6.68
C LEU A 395 -23.82 16.37 6.39
N THR A 396 -24.14 17.11 7.41
CA THR A 396 -24.84 18.40 7.31
C THR A 396 -23.96 19.50 7.90
N SER A 397 -24.32 20.78 7.74
CA SER A 397 -23.58 21.87 8.40
C SER A 397 -23.64 21.85 9.92
N GLU A 398 -24.61 21.14 10.50
CA GLU A 398 -24.91 21.18 11.92
C GLU A 398 -24.37 19.92 12.64
N HIS A 399 -24.46 18.77 12.01
CA HIS A 399 -24.09 17.47 12.64
C HIS A 399 -23.70 16.43 11.58
N ILE A 400 -23.00 15.40 12.04
CA ILE A 400 -22.85 14.14 11.32
C ILE A 400 -24.16 13.38 11.52
N GLY A 401 -24.86 13.13 10.41
CA GLY A 401 -26.16 12.49 10.40
C GLY A 401 -26.06 10.96 10.45
N ASN A 402 -26.85 10.30 9.59
CA ASN A 402 -26.87 8.84 9.55
C ASN A 402 -25.55 8.28 8.97
N MET A 403 -25.09 7.21 9.60
CA MET A 403 -24.00 6.38 9.14
C MET A 403 -24.54 4.98 8.85
N ARG A 404 -24.05 4.38 7.75
CA ARG A 404 -24.45 3.04 7.37
C ARG A 404 -23.25 2.20 6.96
N PHE A 405 -23.13 1.03 7.56
CA PHE A 405 -22.32 -0.07 7.02
C PHE A 405 -23.21 -0.92 6.11
N SER A 406 -22.90 -0.89 4.83
CA SER A 406 -23.63 -1.67 3.82
C SER A 406 -23.06 -3.08 3.74
N ASN A 407 -23.80 -4.08 4.24
CA ASN A 407 -23.50 -5.47 3.97
C ASN A 407 -23.76 -5.75 2.48
N LEU A 408 -22.77 -6.29 1.78
CA LEU A 408 -22.82 -6.47 0.33
C LEU A 408 -23.21 -7.89 -0.12
N LEU A 409 -23.34 -8.86 0.78
CA LEU A 409 -23.76 -10.23 0.46
C LEU A 409 -25.07 -10.32 -0.35
N PRO A 410 -26.08 -9.45 -0.12
CA PRO A 410 -27.31 -9.49 -0.92
C PRO A 410 -27.07 -9.27 -2.43
N ALA A 411 -25.97 -8.60 -2.79
CA ALA A 411 -25.61 -8.35 -4.19
C ALA A 411 -25.27 -9.61 -4.98
N ASP A 412 -24.74 -10.63 -4.33
CA ASP A 412 -24.16 -11.80 -5.00
C ASP A 412 -25.18 -12.56 -5.87
N ASN A 413 -26.45 -12.51 -5.48
CA ASN A 413 -27.55 -13.18 -6.20
C ASN A 413 -28.49 -12.21 -6.94
N ASP A 414 -28.27 -10.89 -6.89
CA ASP A 414 -29.12 -9.88 -7.53
C ASP A 414 -28.63 -9.56 -8.96
N LYS A 415 -29.13 -10.31 -9.92
CA LYS A 415 -28.83 -10.10 -11.34
C LYS A 415 -29.33 -8.75 -11.89
N SER A 416 -30.22 -8.04 -11.19
CA SER A 416 -30.67 -6.72 -11.63
C SER A 416 -29.55 -5.69 -11.58
N LEU A 417 -28.50 -5.95 -10.82
CA LEU A 417 -27.31 -5.09 -10.69
C LEU A 417 -26.45 -5.10 -11.97
N ASP A 418 -26.56 -6.14 -12.80
CA ASP A 418 -25.88 -6.22 -14.09
C ASP A 418 -26.38 -5.13 -15.08
N LEU A 419 -27.53 -4.49 -14.78
CA LEU A 419 -28.01 -3.30 -15.51
C LEU A 419 -27.28 -2.00 -15.09
N ILE A 420 -26.65 -1.98 -13.93
CA ILE A 420 -25.90 -0.85 -13.41
C ILE A 420 -24.43 -0.96 -13.79
N ILE A 421 -23.83 -2.12 -13.52
CA ILE A 421 -22.47 -2.46 -13.89
C ILE A 421 -22.50 -3.84 -14.54
N LYS A 422 -22.00 -3.94 -15.74
CA LYS A 422 -21.93 -5.21 -16.47
C LYS A 422 -20.78 -6.07 -15.97
N GLU A 423 -20.83 -7.33 -16.31
CA GLU A 423 -19.71 -8.23 -16.11
C GLU A 423 -18.49 -7.74 -16.88
N PRO A 424 -17.32 -7.63 -16.24
CA PRO A 424 -16.10 -7.18 -16.91
C PRO A 424 -15.64 -8.13 -18.00
N HIS A 425 -15.18 -7.58 -19.12
CA HIS A 425 -14.69 -8.35 -20.26
C HIS A 425 -13.20 -8.64 -20.10
N LEU A 426 -12.86 -9.80 -19.54
CA LEU A 426 -11.48 -10.21 -19.34
C LEU A 426 -10.74 -10.49 -20.65
N ILE A 427 -9.45 -10.28 -20.62
CA ILE A 427 -8.54 -10.63 -21.71
C ILE A 427 -8.18 -12.10 -21.55
N SER A 428 -8.50 -12.90 -22.56
CA SER A 428 -8.18 -14.34 -22.64
C SER A 428 -6.73 -14.57 -23.04
#